data_25f7a495d318006f5a106696fd001449
#
_entry.id   25f7a495d318006f5a106696fd001449
#
_cell.length_a   1.000
_cell.length_b   1.000
_cell.length_c   1.000
_cell.angle_alpha   90.00
_cell.angle_beta   90.00
_cell.angle_gamma   90.00
#
_symmetry.space_group_name_H-M   'P 1'
#
loop_
_entity.id
_entity.type
_entity.pdbx_description
1 polymer ?
#
loop_
_entity_poly.entity_id
_entity_poly.type
_entity_poly.pdbx_seq_one_letter_code
_entity_poly.pdbx_strand_id
1 'polypeptide(L)'
;MMDTTATTDFGWLPHFCLAGYLLFLLGIGLWGFSKRQAGEEDYYLAGRGQGWMLSSLTIMATFFSSAAMLGAPGMVYKEGVVFALFALNVPLSGAMIYVLGNRIRELGRTYGHVTPADLICSHYGSPVALRCLVALIGFLYAVPYVVIQIQAGGIISSQLFGGEHAFEIGACLLSLVTMLYIMIGGMRSVAWTDALQGTLLMGGMLLAGAAAVAALGGPSAFFAKVAELPRTSLTVPGTTGSFTPEKLFTLCIFGALGSMIQP
;
A
#
# COMPACT_ATOMS: atom_id res chain seq x y z
N MET A 1 -5.50 -0.96 -32.04
CA MET A 1 -4.11 -0.55 -31.84
C MET A 1 -4.17 0.92 -31.48
N MET A 2 -4.30 1.25 -30.19
CA MET A 2 -4.33 2.64 -29.74
C MET A 2 -2.91 3.19 -29.87
N ASP A 3 -2.81 4.30 -30.55
CA ASP A 3 -1.55 5.03 -30.73
C ASP A 3 -1.08 5.54 -29.36
N THR A 4 -0.08 4.85 -28.78
CA THR A 4 0.43 5.12 -27.43
C THR A 4 1.44 6.26 -27.39
N THR A 5 1.49 7.11 -28.40
CA THR A 5 2.51 8.17 -28.55
C THR A 5 2.03 9.59 -28.23
N ALA A 6 0.86 9.77 -27.62
CA ALA A 6 0.51 11.06 -27.05
C ALA A 6 1.14 11.20 -25.65
N THR A 7 2.47 11.20 -25.57
CA THR A 7 3.15 11.77 -24.41
C THR A 7 2.81 13.25 -24.39
N THR A 8 1.90 13.65 -23.53
CA THR A 8 1.72 15.06 -23.19
C THR A 8 3.07 15.52 -22.65
N ASP A 9 3.79 16.30 -23.46
CA ASP A 9 5.09 16.84 -23.05
C ASP A 9 4.84 17.89 -21.95
N PHE A 10 4.89 17.43 -20.73
CA PHE A 10 4.80 18.31 -19.55
C PHE A 10 6.10 19.09 -19.29
N GLY A 11 7.06 18.99 -20.20
CA GLY A 11 8.36 19.65 -20.08
C GLY A 11 9.09 19.21 -18.79
N TRP A 12 9.65 20.18 -18.07
CA TRP A 12 10.41 19.91 -16.84
C TRP A 12 9.53 19.79 -15.58
N LEU A 13 8.24 20.02 -15.65
CA LEU A 13 7.33 20.04 -14.51
C LEU A 13 7.33 18.72 -13.71
N PRO A 14 7.22 17.53 -14.33
CA PRO A 14 7.28 16.26 -13.59
C PRO A 14 8.59 16.05 -12.83
N HIS A 15 9.71 16.49 -13.43
CA HIS A 15 11.04 16.40 -12.80
C HIS A 15 11.13 17.25 -11.53
N PHE A 16 10.66 18.51 -11.59
CA PHE A 16 10.63 19.39 -10.43
C PHE A 16 9.67 18.89 -9.34
N CYS A 17 8.48 18.39 -9.73
CA CYS A 17 7.53 17.83 -8.79
C CYS A 17 8.10 16.60 -8.08
N LEU A 18 8.73 15.68 -8.82
CA LEU A 18 9.34 14.48 -8.24
C LEU A 18 10.51 14.86 -7.33
N ALA A 19 11.43 15.71 -7.79
CA ALA A 19 12.57 16.14 -6.99
C ALA A 19 12.12 16.84 -5.70
N GLY A 20 11.16 17.77 -5.80
CA GLY A 20 10.58 18.45 -4.64
C GLY A 20 9.92 17.47 -3.66
N TYR A 21 9.17 16.50 -4.16
CA TYR A 21 8.56 15.46 -3.36
C TYR A 21 9.60 14.60 -2.63
N LEU A 22 10.64 14.13 -3.32
CA LEU A 22 11.69 13.32 -2.72
C LEU A 22 12.49 14.10 -1.65
N LEU A 23 12.80 15.36 -1.91
CA LEU A 23 13.44 16.24 -0.92
C LEU A 23 12.56 16.45 0.30
N PHE A 24 11.26 16.59 0.10
CA PHE A 24 10.30 16.73 1.19
C PHE A 24 10.22 15.47 2.05
N LEU A 25 10.22 14.27 1.44
CA LEU A 25 10.28 12.99 2.17
C LEU A 25 11.55 12.87 3.01
N LEU A 26 12.71 13.22 2.45
CA LEU A 26 13.97 13.26 3.20
C LEU A 26 13.91 14.26 4.36
N GLY A 27 13.29 15.42 4.14
CA GLY A 27 13.05 16.42 5.18
C GLY A 27 12.23 15.88 6.35
N ILE A 28 11.16 15.14 6.08
CA ILE A 28 10.36 14.45 7.11
C ILE A 28 11.23 13.39 7.82
N GLY A 29 12.05 12.64 7.07
CA GLY A 29 12.98 11.67 7.62
C GLY A 29 13.93 12.29 8.64
N LEU A 30 14.56 13.41 8.28
CA LEU A 30 15.47 14.17 9.16
C LEU A 30 14.73 14.77 10.36
N TRP A 31 13.52 15.28 10.15
CA TRP A 31 12.69 15.78 11.25
C TRP A 31 12.33 14.66 12.24
N GLY A 32 11.91 13.50 11.75
CA GLY A 32 11.63 12.32 12.58
C GLY A 32 12.86 11.87 13.37
N PHE A 33 14.04 11.87 12.73
CA PHE A 33 15.32 11.60 13.39
C PHE A 33 15.60 12.58 14.54
N SER A 34 15.36 13.88 14.35
CA SER A 34 15.57 14.90 15.37
C SER A 34 14.66 14.73 16.61
N LYS A 35 13.53 14.02 16.46
CA LYS A 35 12.57 13.73 17.52
C LYS A 35 12.69 12.31 18.09
N ARG A 36 13.67 11.53 17.60
CA ARG A 36 13.89 10.15 18.02
C ARG A 36 14.36 10.09 19.47
N GLN A 37 13.80 9.16 20.23
CA GLN A 37 14.29 8.75 21.54
C GLN A 37 15.18 7.51 21.39
N ALA A 38 16.05 7.27 22.36
CA ALA A 38 16.90 6.09 22.35
C ALA A 38 16.06 4.83 22.67
N GLY A 39 16.27 3.76 21.88
CA GLY A 39 15.65 2.46 22.14
C GLY A 39 14.89 1.87 20.94
N GLU A 40 14.76 0.57 20.95
CA GLU A 40 14.05 -0.19 19.90
C GLU A 40 12.56 0.15 19.85
N GLU A 41 11.93 0.40 21.00
CA GLU A 41 10.53 0.74 21.09
C GLU A 41 10.19 2.06 20.38
N ASP A 42 11.07 3.07 20.49
CA ASP A 42 10.86 4.31 19.75
C ASP A 42 11.09 4.12 18.26
N TYR A 43 12.11 3.34 17.89
CA TYR A 43 12.44 3.10 16.47
C TYR A 43 11.33 2.34 15.73
N TYR A 44 10.80 1.25 16.32
CA TYR A 44 9.79 0.39 15.67
C TYR A 44 8.34 0.79 15.97
N LEU A 45 8.06 1.45 17.10
CA LEU A 45 6.71 1.76 17.54
C LEU A 45 6.47 3.26 17.78
N ALA A 46 7.44 4.13 17.43
CA ALA A 46 7.38 5.58 17.70
C ALA A 46 7.05 5.89 19.18
N GLY A 47 7.60 5.08 20.11
CA GLY A 47 7.35 5.20 21.55
C GLY A 47 5.89 4.94 21.94
N ARG A 48 5.12 4.22 21.15
CA ARG A 48 3.66 3.96 21.30
C ARG A 48 2.83 5.26 21.45
N GLY A 49 3.37 6.37 20.98
CA GLY A 49 2.77 7.72 21.12
C GLY A 49 1.95 8.16 19.92
N GLN A 50 1.73 7.31 18.93
CA GLN A 50 0.93 7.66 17.74
C GLN A 50 -0.55 7.77 18.10
N GLY A 51 -1.14 8.89 17.70
CA GLY A 51 -2.59 9.09 17.82
C GLY A 51 -3.37 8.24 16.81
N TRP A 52 -4.66 8.03 17.10
CA TRP A 52 -5.52 7.18 16.25
C TRP A 52 -5.59 7.64 14.79
N MET A 53 -5.59 8.94 14.53
CA MET A 53 -5.67 9.50 13.18
C MET A 53 -4.40 9.17 12.38
N LEU A 54 -3.22 9.37 12.97
CA LEU A 54 -1.94 9.08 12.34
C LEU A 54 -1.81 7.59 12.05
N SER A 55 -2.14 6.74 13.04
CA SER A 55 -2.14 5.28 12.87
C SER A 55 -3.11 4.82 11.77
N SER A 56 -4.30 5.41 11.69
CA SER A 56 -5.27 5.09 10.64
C SER A 56 -4.75 5.46 9.24
N LEU A 57 -4.10 6.62 9.10
CA LEU A 57 -3.51 7.04 7.83
C LEU A 57 -2.31 6.16 7.43
N THR A 58 -1.49 5.73 8.39
CA THR A 58 -0.40 4.78 8.15
C THR A 58 -0.93 3.44 7.66
N ILE A 59 -1.94 2.88 8.35
CA ILE A 59 -2.59 1.63 7.93
C ILE A 59 -3.18 1.79 6.53
N MET A 60 -3.88 2.89 6.28
CA MET A 60 -4.47 3.18 4.96
C MET A 60 -3.38 3.26 3.88
N ALA A 61 -2.28 3.99 4.12
CA ALA A 61 -1.18 4.11 3.17
C ALA A 61 -0.54 2.75 2.86
N THR A 62 -0.43 1.87 3.86
CA THR A 62 0.06 0.50 3.68
C THR A 62 -0.84 -0.32 2.76
N PHE A 63 -2.16 -0.22 2.90
CA PHE A 63 -3.11 -0.92 2.02
C PHE A 63 -3.16 -0.34 0.60
N PHE A 64 -3.05 0.97 0.45
CA PHE A 64 -3.03 1.66 -0.84
C PHE A 64 -1.62 1.65 -1.47
N SER A 65 -1.13 0.46 -1.72
CA SER A 65 0.14 0.22 -2.39
C SER A 65 0.04 0.39 -3.92
N SER A 66 1.16 0.27 -4.62
CA SER A 66 1.19 0.23 -6.08
C SER A 66 0.33 -0.89 -6.67
N ALA A 67 0.16 -2.01 -5.96
CA ALA A 67 -0.75 -3.07 -6.37
C ALA A 67 -2.21 -2.59 -6.39
N ALA A 68 -2.63 -1.74 -5.46
CA ALA A 68 -3.95 -1.14 -5.47
C ALA A 68 -4.09 -0.05 -6.54
N MET A 69 -3.04 0.75 -6.77
CA MET A 69 -3.10 1.88 -7.71
C MET A 69 -2.97 1.49 -9.18
N LEU A 70 -2.13 0.52 -9.49
CA LEU A 70 -1.86 0.07 -10.86
C LEU A 70 -2.46 -1.31 -11.13
N GLY A 71 -2.33 -2.24 -10.18
CA GLY A 71 -2.76 -3.61 -10.36
C GLY A 71 -4.29 -3.75 -10.32
N ALA A 72 -4.97 -3.15 -9.35
CA ALA A 72 -6.42 -3.31 -9.21
C ALA A 72 -7.21 -2.74 -10.39
N PRO A 73 -6.94 -1.53 -10.91
CA PRO A 73 -7.60 -1.05 -12.13
C PRO A 73 -7.34 -1.95 -13.34
N GLY A 74 -6.10 -2.46 -13.50
CA GLY A 74 -5.76 -3.42 -14.56
C GLY A 74 -6.55 -4.73 -14.44
N MET A 75 -6.73 -5.23 -13.23
CA MET A 75 -7.56 -6.42 -12.97
C MET A 75 -9.05 -6.17 -13.20
N VAL A 76 -9.58 -5.00 -12.82
CA VAL A 76 -10.97 -4.62 -13.13
C VAL A 76 -11.17 -4.51 -14.64
N TYR A 77 -10.21 -3.96 -15.37
CA TYR A 77 -10.25 -3.89 -16.82
C TYR A 77 -10.30 -5.29 -17.47
N LYS A 78 -9.50 -6.23 -16.96
CA LYS A 78 -9.39 -7.59 -17.49
C LYS A 78 -10.55 -8.50 -17.09
N GLU A 79 -10.91 -8.49 -15.81
CA GLU A 79 -11.85 -9.46 -15.21
C GLU A 79 -13.25 -8.88 -15.01
N GLY A 80 -13.42 -7.57 -15.14
CA GLY A 80 -14.65 -6.86 -14.86
C GLY A 80 -14.77 -6.42 -13.41
N VAL A 81 -15.92 -5.84 -13.09
CA VAL A 81 -16.25 -5.26 -11.76
C VAL A 81 -16.16 -6.30 -10.62
N VAL A 82 -16.27 -7.58 -10.95
CA VAL A 82 -16.15 -8.68 -9.99
C VAL A 82 -14.87 -8.60 -9.15
N PHE A 83 -13.77 -8.12 -9.73
CA PHE A 83 -12.53 -7.94 -8.99
C PHE A 83 -12.64 -6.87 -7.89
N ALA A 84 -13.49 -5.87 -8.06
CA ALA A 84 -13.72 -4.85 -7.04
C ALA A 84 -14.31 -5.42 -5.73
N LEU A 85 -14.99 -6.58 -5.80
CA LEU A 85 -15.50 -7.28 -4.62
C LEU A 85 -14.36 -7.77 -3.70
N PHE A 86 -13.16 -7.93 -4.23
CA PHE A 86 -11.98 -8.23 -3.40
C PHE A 86 -11.71 -7.14 -2.36
N ALA A 87 -12.12 -5.89 -2.60
CA ALA A 87 -12.02 -4.81 -1.62
C ALA A 87 -12.80 -5.08 -0.31
N LEU A 88 -13.73 -6.05 -0.28
CA LEU A 88 -14.39 -6.49 0.95
C LEU A 88 -13.44 -7.09 1.98
N ASN A 89 -12.23 -7.49 1.57
CA ASN A 89 -11.20 -7.92 2.52
C ASN A 89 -10.82 -6.82 3.52
N VAL A 90 -10.86 -5.55 3.13
CA VAL A 90 -10.45 -4.40 3.96
C VAL A 90 -11.35 -4.22 5.19
N PRO A 91 -12.70 -4.12 5.07
CA PRO A 91 -13.55 -4.05 6.25
C PRO A 91 -13.51 -5.33 7.10
N LEU A 92 -13.32 -6.49 6.49
CA LEU A 92 -13.14 -7.75 7.24
C LEU A 92 -11.86 -7.71 8.08
N SER A 93 -10.76 -7.20 7.52
CA SER A 93 -9.49 -6.98 8.23
C SER A 93 -9.68 -6.00 9.40
N GLY A 94 -10.39 -4.91 9.18
CA GLY A 94 -10.73 -3.93 10.21
C GLY A 94 -11.52 -4.55 11.36
N ALA A 95 -12.49 -5.40 11.07
CA ALA A 95 -13.27 -6.13 12.07
C ALA A 95 -12.38 -7.06 12.92
N MET A 96 -11.45 -7.77 12.28
CA MET A 96 -10.49 -8.64 12.97
C MET A 96 -9.54 -7.83 13.87
N ILE A 97 -9.00 -6.72 13.38
CA ILE A 97 -8.16 -5.80 14.17
C ILE A 97 -8.95 -5.27 15.38
N TYR A 98 -10.22 -4.94 15.21
CA TYR A 98 -11.08 -4.49 16.31
C TYR A 98 -11.23 -5.55 17.40
N VAL A 99 -11.43 -6.80 17.02
CA VAL A 99 -11.64 -7.92 17.96
C VAL A 99 -10.35 -8.29 18.71
N LEU A 100 -9.23 -8.38 17.99
CA LEU A 100 -7.97 -8.91 18.56
C LEU A 100 -6.97 -7.80 18.96
N GLY A 101 -7.05 -6.64 18.34
CA GLY A 101 -6.04 -5.58 18.48
C GLY A 101 -5.88 -5.09 19.92
N ASN A 102 -6.96 -4.95 20.68
CA ASN A 102 -6.88 -4.51 22.07
C ASN A 102 -6.14 -5.54 22.94
N ARG A 103 -6.38 -6.84 22.73
CA ARG A 103 -5.69 -7.91 23.47
C ARG A 103 -4.20 -7.95 23.13
N ILE A 104 -3.87 -7.87 21.84
CA ILE A 104 -2.47 -7.83 21.38
C ILE A 104 -1.74 -6.61 21.94
N ARG A 105 -2.40 -5.44 21.92
CA ARG A 105 -1.85 -4.20 22.48
C ARG A 105 -1.58 -4.32 23.98
N GLU A 106 -2.51 -4.90 24.74
CA GLU A 106 -2.37 -5.08 26.19
C GLU A 106 -1.21 -6.04 26.50
N LEU A 107 -1.12 -7.18 25.82
CA LEU A 107 0.01 -8.11 25.93
C LEU A 107 1.33 -7.42 25.57
N GLY A 108 1.37 -6.69 24.46
CA GLY A 108 2.57 -5.97 24.04
C GLY A 108 3.03 -4.92 25.07
N ARG A 109 2.10 -4.24 25.76
CA ARG A 109 2.44 -3.28 26.82
C ARG A 109 2.89 -3.96 28.10
N THR A 110 2.22 -5.04 28.49
CA THR A 110 2.48 -5.75 29.75
C THR A 110 3.83 -6.46 29.72
N TYR A 111 4.17 -7.09 28.60
CA TYR A 111 5.39 -7.89 28.45
C TYR A 111 6.51 -7.19 27.66
N GLY A 112 6.30 -5.94 27.23
CA GLY A 112 7.30 -5.20 26.48
C GLY A 112 7.58 -5.72 25.07
N HIS A 113 6.62 -6.43 24.44
CA HIS A 113 6.81 -6.96 23.11
C HIS A 113 6.85 -5.85 22.06
N VAL A 114 7.83 -5.87 21.17
CA VAL A 114 8.03 -4.90 20.10
C VAL A 114 7.65 -5.50 18.74
N THR A 115 7.94 -6.77 18.55
CA THR A 115 7.71 -7.47 17.28
C THR A 115 6.69 -8.61 17.41
N PRO A 116 6.05 -9.05 16.30
CA PRO A 116 5.22 -10.25 16.29
C PRO A 116 5.97 -11.50 16.77
N ALA A 117 7.27 -11.58 16.49
CA ALA A 117 8.12 -12.67 16.97
C ALA A 117 8.22 -12.70 18.50
N ASP A 118 8.28 -11.54 19.15
CA ASP A 118 8.31 -11.48 20.62
C ASP A 118 7.03 -12.02 21.22
N LEU A 119 5.87 -11.64 20.65
CA LEU A 119 4.56 -12.13 21.12
C LEU A 119 4.44 -13.65 21.02
N ILE A 120 4.81 -14.21 19.85
CA ILE A 120 4.71 -15.65 19.60
C ILE A 120 5.73 -16.42 20.45
N CYS A 121 6.99 -15.97 20.48
CA CYS A 121 8.06 -16.66 21.18
C CYS A 121 7.87 -16.63 22.70
N SER A 122 7.34 -15.54 23.27
CA SER A 122 7.07 -15.47 24.70
C SER A 122 6.03 -16.50 25.16
N HIS A 123 5.05 -16.80 24.30
CA HIS A 123 4.03 -17.82 24.60
C HIS A 123 4.60 -19.26 24.57
N TYR A 124 5.53 -19.54 23.65
CA TYR A 124 6.09 -20.89 23.46
C TYR A 124 7.46 -21.10 24.11
N GLY A 125 7.85 -20.25 25.07
CA GLY A 125 9.13 -20.42 25.80
C GLY A 125 10.35 -19.95 25.05
N SER A 126 10.19 -19.06 24.07
CA SER A 126 11.27 -18.36 23.31
C SER A 126 12.29 -19.26 22.61
N PRO A 127 11.92 -20.37 21.94
CA PRO A 127 12.89 -21.18 21.21
C PRO A 127 13.46 -20.39 20.02
N VAL A 128 14.78 -20.42 19.85
CA VAL A 128 15.48 -19.72 18.75
C VAL A 128 14.94 -20.14 17.38
N ALA A 129 14.67 -21.44 17.21
CA ALA A 129 14.11 -21.97 15.97
C ALA A 129 12.77 -21.31 15.59
N LEU A 130 11.89 -21.07 16.56
CA LEU A 130 10.61 -20.41 16.33
C LEU A 130 10.80 -18.94 15.94
N ARG A 131 11.72 -18.25 16.59
CA ARG A 131 12.06 -16.86 16.23
C ARG A 131 12.60 -16.75 14.81
N CYS A 132 13.50 -17.66 14.42
CA CYS A 132 14.01 -17.75 13.04
C CYS A 132 12.89 -18.07 12.05
N LEU A 133 11.97 -18.97 12.38
CA LEU A 133 10.83 -19.30 11.51
C LEU A 133 9.90 -18.10 11.29
N VAL A 134 9.54 -17.37 12.36
CA VAL A 134 8.71 -16.17 12.26
C VAL A 134 9.39 -15.09 11.43
N ALA A 135 10.70 -14.87 11.64
CA ALA A 135 11.50 -13.92 10.85
C ALA A 135 11.55 -14.34 9.37
N LEU A 136 11.75 -15.62 9.08
CA LEU A 136 11.74 -16.15 7.71
C LEU A 136 10.39 -15.93 7.02
N ILE A 137 9.29 -16.20 7.70
CA ILE A 137 7.94 -15.98 7.16
C ILE A 137 7.74 -14.48 6.85
N GLY A 138 8.11 -13.60 7.78
CA GLY A 138 8.04 -12.15 7.56
C GLY A 138 8.88 -11.70 6.37
N PHE A 139 10.09 -12.22 6.22
CA PHE A 139 10.96 -11.94 5.09
C PHE A 139 10.36 -12.41 3.76
N LEU A 140 9.87 -13.64 3.69
CA LEU A 140 9.24 -14.22 2.51
C LEU A 140 7.97 -13.45 2.10
N TYR A 141 7.28 -12.84 3.04
CA TYR A 141 6.13 -11.98 2.79
C TYR A 141 6.56 -10.58 2.31
N ALA A 142 7.51 -9.96 2.99
CA ALA A 142 7.91 -8.58 2.73
C ALA A 142 8.64 -8.42 1.39
N VAL A 143 9.50 -9.36 0.99
CA VAL A 143 10.33 -9.22 -0.21
C VAL A 143 9.50 -9.10 -1.49
N PRO A 144 8.53 -9.99 -1.81
CA PRO A 144 7.71 -9.84 -2.99
C PRO A 144 6.91 -8.53 -2.99
N TYR A 145 6.43 -8.10 -1.82
CA TYR A 145 5.69 -6.86 -1.67
C TYR A 145 6.56 -5.63 -2.00
N VAL A 146 7.80 -5.59 -1.52
CA VAL A 146 8.76 -4.52 -1.83
C VAL A 146 9.13 -4.53 -3.31
N VAL A 147 9.33 -5.70 -3.92
CA VAL A 147 9.63 -5.82 -5.36
C VAL A 147 8.54 -5.17 -6.21
N ILE A 148 7.26 -5.37 -5.87
CA ILE A 148 6.15 -4.73 -6.60
C ILE A 148 6.22 -3.20 -6.51
N GLN A 149 6.60 -2.65 -5.34
CA GLN A 149 6.75 -1.19 -5.17
C GLN A 149 7.91 -0.64 -6.01
N ILE A 150 9.05 -1.34 -6.04
CA ILE A 150 10.21 -0.97 -6.85
C ILE A 150 9.87 -0.98 -8.34
N GLN A 151 9.18 -2.03 -8.81
CA GLN A 151 8.73 -2.13 -10.19
C GLN A 151 7.77 -1.00 -10.57
N ALA A 152 6.83 -0.66 -9.70
CA ALA A 152 5.91 0.46 -9.95
C ALA A 152 6.65 1.79 -10.07
N GLY A 153 7.65 2.03 -9.22
CA GLY A 153 8.51 3.20 -9.31
C GLY A 153 9.24 3.28 -10.65
N GLY A 154 9.78 2.16 -11.12
CA GLY A 154 10.39 2.06 -12.44
C GLY A 154 9.41 2.31 -13.58
N ILE A 155 8.22 1.71 -13.55
CA ILE A 155 7.17 1.90 -14.57
C ILE A 155 6.76 3.38 -14.65
N ILE A 156 6.48 4.01 -13.51
CA ILE A 156 6.08 5.41 -13.47
C ILE A 156 7.20 6.30 -14.03
N SER A 157 8.45 6.03 -13.65
CA SER A 157 9.61 6.77 -14.14
C SER A 157 9.76 6.63 -15.65
N SER A 158 9.64 5.42 -16.20
CA SER A 158 9.72 5.20 -17.65
C SER A 158 8.61 5.92 -18.44
N GLN A 159 7.41 6.02 -17.86
CA GLN A 159 6.28 6.72 -18.47
C GLN A 159 6.42 8.25 -18.42
N LEU A 160 7.02 8.78 -17.34
CA LEU A 160 7.16 10.23 -17.15
C LEU A 160 8.38 10.82 -17.87
N PHE A 161 9.49 10.10 -17.86
CA PHE A 161 10.77 10.65 -18.29
C PHE A 161 11.24 10.09 -19.63
N GLY A 162 10.79 8.87 -19.97
CA GLY A 162 11.27 8.18 -21.17
C GLY A 162 12.77 7.85 -21.09
N GLY A 163 13.30 7.30 -22.18
CA GLY A 163 14.72 6.92 -22.27
C GLY A 163 14.98 5.46 -21.89
N GLU A 164 16.12 4.96 -22.39
CA GLU A 164 16.48 3.53 -22.31
C GLU A 164 16.63 3.01 -20.87
N HIS A 165 17.11 3.86 -19.96
CA HIS A 165 17.39 3.51 -18.54
C HIS A 165 16.45 4.17 -17.54
N ALA A 166 15.33 4.77 -17.98
CA ALA A 166 14.42 5.50 -17.10
C ALA A 166 13.78 4.59 -16.04
N PHE A 167 13.53 3.32 -16.38
CA PHE A 167 13.00 2.33 -15.44
C PHE A 167 13.99 2.05 -14.31
N GLU A 168 15.23 1.71 -14.63
CA GLU A 168 16.26 1.36 -13.65
C GLU A 168 16.62 2.54 -12.76
N ILE A 169 16.77 3.73 -13.35
CA ILE A 169 17.08 4.96 -12.61
C ILE A 169 15.95 5.29 -11.64
N GLY A 170 14.70 5.23 -12.10
CA GLY A 170 13.54 5.50 -11.25
C GLY A 170 13.38 4.49 -10.11
N ALA A 171 13.50 3.20 -10.43
CA ALA A 171 13.44 2.13 -9.45
C ALA A 171 14.53 2.29 -8.37
N CYS A 172 15.79 2.53 -8.78
CA CYS A 172 16.90 2.73 -7.85
C CYS A 172 16.75 4.00 -7.03
N LEU A 173 16.40 5.13 -7.65
CA LEU A 173 16.29 6.42 -6.96
C LEU A 173 15.20 6.40 -5.90
N LEU A 174 13.99 5.92 -6.26
CA LEU A 174 12.87 5.85 -5.34
C LEU A 174 13.15 4.89 -4.19
N SER A 175 13.75 3.73 -4.49
CA SER A 175 14.11 2.75 -3.47
C SER A 175 15.17 3.29 -2.51
N LEU A 176 16.21 3.96 -3.03
CA LEU A 176 17.27 4.53 -2.22
C LEU A 176 16.74 5.62 -1.29
N VAL A 177 15.94 6.55 -1.80
CA VAL A 177 15.34 7.62 -0.98
C VAL A 177 14.43 7.04 0.10
N THR A 178 13.60 6.05 -0.26
CA THR A 178 12.71 5.38 0.70
C THR A 178 13.51 4.69 1.80
N MET A 179 14.53 3.93 1.43
CA MET A 179 15.41 3.25 2.38
C MET A 179 16.10 4.25 3.32
N LEU A 180 16.61 5.35 2.79
CA LEU A 180 17.32 6.37 3.59
C LEU A 180 16.40 7.00 4.63
N TYR A 181 15.21 7.48 4.28
CA TYR A 181 14.36 8.14 5.27
C TYR A 181 13.81 7.16 6.32
N ILE A 182 13.56 5.89 5.96
CA ILE A 182 13.13 4.85 6.90
C ILE A 182 14.25 4.53 7.88
N MET A 183 15.47 4.28 7.38
CA MET A 183 16.61 3.94 8.23
C MET A 183 16.99 5.07 9.19
N ILE A 184 16.91 6.31 8.72
CA ILE A 184 17.27 7.48 9.52
C ILE A 184 16.21 7.78 10.58
N GLY A 185 14.94 7.79 10.18
CA GLY A 185 13.86 8.33 11.02
C GLY A 185 13.00 7.30 11.73
N GLY A 186 13.09 6.02 11.37
CA GLY A 186 12.30 4.94 11.95
C GLY A 186 10.79 5.13 11.76
N MET A 187 10.00 4.45 12.58
CA MET A 187 8.53 4.45 12.50
C MET A 187 7.90 5.84 12.62
N ARG A 188 8.53 6.75 13.34
CA ARG A 188 8.03 8.13 13.47
C ARG A 188 8.03 8.87 12.15
N SER A 189 9.09 8.74 11.36
CA SER A 189 9.17 9.31 10.01
C SER A 189 8.20 8.63 9.06
N VAL A 190 8.17 7.29 9.10
CA VAL A 190 7.24 6.50 8.26
C VAL A 190 5.80 6.94 8.48
N ALA A 191 5.35 7.06 9.74
CA ALA A 191 3.98 7.45 10.03
C ALA A 191 3.60 8.84 9.46
N TRP A 192 4.49 9.81 9.50
CA TRP A 192 4.23 11.14 8.92
C TRP A 192 4.30 11.16 7.40
N THR A 193 5.24 10.43 6.80
CA THR A 193 5.26 10.26 5.33
C THR A 193 4.00 9.55 4.85
N ASP A 194 3.57 8.51 5.56
CA ASP A 194 2.34 7.76 5.25
C ASP A 194 1.09 8.62 5.37
N ALA A 195 1.02 9.48 6.40
CA ALA A 195 -0.11 10.39 6.57
C ALA A 195 -0.23 11.36 5.39
N LEU A 196 0.90 11.91 4.94
CA LEU A 196 0.92 12.74 3.74
C LEU A 196 0.54 11.94 2.49
N GLN A 197 1.21 10.82 2.27
CA GLN A 197 1.01 9.97 1.09
C GLN A 197 -0.41 9.43 1.03
N GLY A 198 -0.94 8.93 2.14
CA GLY A 198 -2.31 8.43 2.24
C GLY A 198 -3.34 9.52 1.92
N THR A 199 -3.12 10.74 2.40
CA THR A 199 -4.00 11.88 2.09
C THR A 199 -3.94 12.25 0.61
N LEU A 200 -2.72 12.31 0.03
CA LEU A 200 -2.53 12.59 -1.40
C LEU A 200 -3.13 11.49 -2.28
N LEU A 201 -2.95 10.22 -1.89
CA LEU A 201 -3.53 9.08 -2.61
C LEU A 201 -5.05 9.13 -2.60
N MET A 202 -5.66 9.32 -1.44
CA MET A 202 -7.11 9.40 -1.33
C MET A 202 -7.67 10.55 -2.16
N GLY A 203 -7.08 11.74 -2.04
CA GLY A 203 -7.48 12.91 -2.84
C GLY A 203 -7.28 12.68 -4.34
N GLY A 204 -6.14 12.13 -4.74
CA GLY A 204 -5.82 11.82 -6.12
C GLY A 204 -6.77 10.79 -6.74
N MET A 205 -7.11 9.72 -6.02
CA MET A 205 -8.07 8.72 -6.50
C MET A 205 -9.49 9.29 -6.67
N LEU A 206 -9.94 10.11 -5.72
CA LEU A 206 -11.24 10.77 -5.82
C LEU A 206 -11.28 11.75 -7.01
N LEU A 207 -10.22 12.55 -7.19
CA LEU A 207 -10.09 13.46 -8.33
C LEU A 207 -10.02 12.70 -9.66
N ALA A 208 -9.25 11.63 -9.75
CA ALA A 208 -9.15 10.81 -10.95
C ALA A 208 -10.50 10.16 -11.30
N GLY A 209 -11.22 9.63 -10.32
CA GLY A 209 -12.56 9.09 -10.50
C GLY A 209 -13.56 10.14 -10.98
N ALA A 210 -13.55 11.32 -10.35
CA ALA A 210 -14.41 12.42 -10.73
C ALA A 210 -14.10 12.94 -12.15
N ALA A 211 -12.79 13.05 -12.49
CA ALA A 211 -12.36 13.46 -13.82
C ALA A 211 -12.77 12.43 -14.89
N ALA A 212 -12.64 11.13 -14.61
CA ALA A 212 -13.08 10.08 -15.51
C ALA A 212 -14.59 10.14 -15.78
N VAL A 213 -15.41 10.31 -14.73
CA VAL A 213 -16.86 10.47 -14.86
C VAL A 213 -17.21 11.73 -15.66
N ALA A 214 -16.52 12.85 -15.39
CA ALA A 214 -16.72 14.10 -16.13
C ALA A 214 -16.34 13.96 -17.61
N ALA A 215 -15.22 13.32 -17.91
CA ALA A 215 -14.76 13.07 -19.28
C ALA A 215 -15.72 12.19 -20.09
N LEU A 216 -16.48 11.32 -19.41
CA LEU A 216 -17.51 10.47 -20.02
C LEU A 216 -18.86 11.17 -20.22
N GLY A 217 -18.97 12.44 -19.83
CA GLY A 217 -20.19 13.23 -19.98
C GLY A 217 -21.03 13.32 -18.71
N GLY A 218 -20.44 13.06 -17.55
CA GLY A 218 -21.07 13.14 -16.24
C GLY A 218 -21.72 11.82 -15.79
N PRO A 219 -22.30 11.79 -14.56
CA PRO A 219 -22.77 10.54 -13.94
C PRO A 219 -23.80 9.79 -14.78
N SER A 220 -24.77 10.49 -15.40
CA SER A 220 -25.80 9.88 -16.22
C SER A 220 -25.23 9.17 -17.45
N ALA A 221 -24.34 9.84 -18.18
CA ALA A 221 -23.64 9.27 -19.34
C ALA A 221 -22.71 8.12 -18.95
N PHE A 222 -22.03 8.25 -17.81
CA PHE A 222 -21.21 7.17 -17.26
C PHE A 222 -22.02 5.90 -17.04
N PHE A 223 -23.15 5.97 -16.32
CA PHE A 223 -23.99 4.79 -16.05
C PHE A 223 -24.66 4.24 -17.32
N ALA A 224 -25.00 5.09 -18.29
CA ALA A 224 -25.49 4.63 -19.58
C ALA A 224 -24.44 3.77 -20.30
N LYS A 225 -23.18 4.24 -20.35
CA LYS A 225 -22.06 3.47 -20.94
C LYS A 225 -21.75 2.19 -20.17
N VAL A 226 -21.85 2.20 -18.84
CA VAL A 226 -21.68 0.99 -18.02
C VAL A 226 -22.78 -0.04 -18.36
N ALA A 227 -24.02 0.38 -18.60
CA ALA A 227 -25.11 -0.50 -18.98
C ALA A 227 -24.92 -1.18 -20.36
N GLU A 228 -24.09 -0.61 -21.23
CA GLU A 228 -23.73 -1.17 -22.54
C GLU A 228 -22.65 -2.27 -22.43
N LEU A 229 -21.96 -2.37 -21.29
CA LEU A 229 -20.91 -3.38 -21.09
C LEU A 229 -21.51 -4.80 -21.12
N PRO A 230 -20.71 -5.79 -21.58
CA PRO A 230 -21.12 -7.19 -21.50
C PRO A 230 -21.50 -7.59 -20.06
N ARG A 231 -22.57 -8.35 -19.88
CA ARG A 231 -22.98 -8.82 -18.54
C ARG A 231 -21.87 -9.55 -17.81
N THR A 232 -21.00 -10.27 -18.50
CA THR A 232 -19.83 -10.95 -17.92
C THR A 232 -18.86 -9.99 -17.24
N SER A 233 -18.78 -8.73 -17.69
CA SER A 233 -17.94 -7.71 -17.05
C SER A 233 -18.56 -7.14 -15.76
N LEU A 234 -19.88 -7.32 -15.56
CA LEU A 234 -20.64 -6.76 -14.46
C LEU A 234 -21.06 -7.80 -13.41
N THR A 235 -20.89 -9.09 -13.70
CA THR A 235 -21.39 -10.19 -12.87
C THR A 235 -20.27 -11.18 -12.52
N VAL A 236 -20.49 -11.94 -11.45
CA VAL A 236 -19.71 -13.13 -11.11
C VAL A 236 -20.00 -14.21 -12.15
N PRO A 237 -19.02 -14.93 -12.69
CA PRO A 237 -17.62 -15.05 -12.26
C PRO A 237 -16.60 -14.13 -12.99
N GLY A 238 -17.04 -13.06 -13.64
CA GLY A 238 -16.22 -12.12 -14.38
C GLY A 238 -16.00 -12.51 -15.82
N THR A 239 -15.28 -11.65 -16.56
CA THR A 239 -15.08 -11.78 -18.02
C THR A 239 -14.37 -13.08 -18.39
N THR A 240 -13.37 -13.50 -17.63
CA THR A 240 -12.62 -14.75 -17.88
C THR A 240 -13.23 -15.98 -17.21
N GLY A 241 -14.27 -15.80 -16.36
CA GLY A 241 -14.83 -16.88 -15.55
C GLY A 241 -13.95 -17.29 -14.36
N SER A 242 -12.86 -16.55 -14.10
CA SER A 242 -11.87 -16.93 -13.10
C SER A 242 -12.29 -16.66 -11.67
N PHE A 243 -13.26 -15.79 -11.44
CA PHE A 243 -13.69 -15.36 -10.10
C PHE A 243 -15.01 -16.00 -9.69
N THR A 244 -15.00 -17.32 -9.47
CA THR A 244 -16.14 -18.03 -8.91
C THR A 244 -16.50 -17.51 -7.51
N PRO A 245 -17.75 -17.67 -7.03
CA PRO A 245 -18.14 -17.25 -5.67
C PRO A 245 -17.24 -17.82 -4.58
N GLU A 246 -16.84 -19.09 -4.69
CA GLU A 246 -15.97 -19.77 -3.74
C GLU A 246 -14.56 -19.15 -3.74
N LYS A 247 -14.02 -18.84 -4.92
CA LYS A 247 -12.72 -18.19 -5.05
C LYS A 247 -12.73 -16.78 -4.48
N LEU A 248 -13.78 -16.00 -4.75
CA LEU A 248 -13.95 -14.66 -4.17
C LEU A 248 -14.02 -14.72 -2.65
N PHE A 249 -14.86 -15.61 -2.11
CA PHE A 249 -14.97 -15.80 -0.67
C PHE A 249 -13.62 -16.16 -0.06
N THR A 250 -12.94 -17.14 -0.64
CA THR A 250 -11.60 -17.56 -0.21
C THR A 250 -10.61 -16.40 -0.22
N LEU A 251 -10.55 -15.63 -1.32
CA LEU A 251 -9.64 -14.49 -1.44
C LEU A 251 -9.97 -13.37 -0.42
N CYS A 252 -11.24 -13.10 -0.16
CA CYS A 252 -11.65 -12.12 0.84
C CYS A 252 -11.24 -12.55 2.26
N ILE A 253 -11.44 -13.82 2.61
CA ILE A 253 -11.05 -14.35 3.92
C ILE A 253 -9.53 -14.40 4.06
N PHE A 254 -8.79 -14.89 3.06
CA PHE A 254 -7.34 -14.89 3.07
C PHE A 254 -6.76 -13.47 3.14
N GLY A 255 -7.32 -12.53 2.38
CA GLY A 255 -6.92 -11.13 2.45
C GLY A 255 -7.17 -10.53 3.83
N ALA A 256 -8.33 -10.84 4.44
CA ALA A 256 -8.67 -10.38 5.79
C ALA A 256 -7.74 -10.95 6.86
N LEU A 257 -7.44 -12.25 6.81
CA LEU A 257 -6.52 -12.91 7.74
C LEU A 257 -5.07 -12.47 7.51
N GLY A 258 -4.65 -12.36 6.24
CA GLY A 258 -3.31 -11.93 5.87
C GLY A 258 -2.98 -10.53 6.37
N SER A 259 -3.92 -9.62 6.32
CA SER A 259 -3.72 -8.25 6.78
C SER A 259 -3.58 -8.10 8.30
N MET A 260 -3.99 -9.10 9.09
CA MET A 260 -3.73 -9.15 10.53
C MET A 260 -2.29 -9.50 10.88
N ILE A 261 -1.61 -10.19 9.95
CA ILE A 261 -0.27 -10.75 10.15
C ILE A 261 0.77 -9.85 9.48
N GLN A 262 0.33 -8.80 8.79
CA GLN A 262 1.24 -7.82 8.20
C GLN A 262 2.10 -7.19 9.29
N PRO A 263 3.43 -7.26 9.15
CA PRO A 263 4.35 -6.70 10.12
C PRO A 263 4.29 -5.17 10.17
#